data_ab370dc546bee561ad65f2c07f727c7c
#
_entry.id   ab370dc546bee561ad65f2c07f727c7c
#
_cell.length_a   1.000
_cell.length_b   1.000
_cell.length_c   1.000
_cell.angle_alpha   90.00
_cell.angle_beta   90.00
_cell.angle_gamma   90.00
#
_symmetry.space_group_name_H-M   'P 1'
#
loop_
_entity.id
_entity.type
_entity.pdbx_description
1 polymer ?
#
loop_
_entity_poly.entity_id
_entity_poly.type
_entity_poly.pdbx_seq_one_letter_code
_entity_poly.pdbx_strand_id
1 'polypeptide(L)'
;TRRYGGAGLPPDTIRLTFTGSAGQSFGAFVPRGMTIVLVGDANDGFGKGLSGGKIIAYPPRSSTFRSEDNIIVGNVAFYGATSGDAYVRGVAGERFCVRNSGAHVVVEGVGDHGCEYMTGGRVIVLGRTGRNFAAGMSGGIAYVLDREEMFVRRCNREMVDLEPLID
;
A
#
# COMPACT_ATOMS: atom_id res chain seq x y z
N THR A 1 -4.01 -19.05 11.74
CA THR A 1 -5.03 -19.41 10.74
C THR A 1 -5.50 -20.85 10.86
N ARG A 2 -4.62 -21.84 11.09
CA ARG A 2 -5.01 -23.26 11.17
C ARG A 2 -6.18 -23.51 12.16
N ARG A 3 -6.16 -22.87 13.32
CA ARG A 3 -7.19 -23.04 14.36
C ARG A 3 -8.44 -22.18 14.13
N TYR A 4 -8.29 -20.98 13.58
CA TYR A 4 -9.35 -19.98 13.49
C TYR A 4 -9.83 -19.72 12.05
N GLY A 5 -9.24 -20.41 11.08
CA GLY A 5 -9.59 -20.30 9.66
C GLY A 5 -9.47 -18.89 9.08
N GLY A 6 -10.26 -18.61 8.06
CA GLY A 6 -10.31 -17.30 7.41
C GLY A 6 -11.01 -16.21 8.23
N ALA A 7 -11.85 -16.58 9.21
CA ALA A 7 -12.48 -15.61 10.11
C ALA A 7 -11.45 -14.87 10.99
N GLY A 8 -10.29 -15.51 11.22
CA GLY A 8 -9.19 -14.94 11.98
C GLY A 8 -9.50 -14.71 13.45
N LEU A 9 -8.77 -13.82 14.06
CA LEU A 9 -8.93 -13.36 15.44
C LEU A 9 -9.61 -11.98 15.47
N PRO A 10 -10.15 -11.55 16.60
CA PRO A 10 -10.57 -10.16 16.78
C PRO A 10 -9.45 -9.18 16.42
N PRO A 11 -9.77 -7.96 15.93
CA PRO A 11 -8.74 -6.95 15.61
C PRO A 11 -7.76 -6.73 16.77
N ASP A 12 -6.49 -6.50 16.42
CA ASP A 12 -5.39 -6.20 17.36
C ASP A 12 -5.12 -7.27 18.44
N THR A 13 -5.59 -8.50 18.26
CA THR A 13 -5.29 -9.62 19.20
C THR A 13 -3.79 -9.88 19.29
N ILE A 14 -3.09 -9.81 18.16
CA ILE A 14 -1.62 -9.94 18.11
C ILE A 14 -1.08 -8.63 17.56
N ARG A 15 -0.26 -7.94 18.35
CA ARG A 15 0.42 -6.73 17.92
C ARG A 15 1.92 -6.89 18.05
N LEU A 16 2.63 -6.74 16.94
CA LEU A 16 4.08 -6.85 16.85
C LEU A 16 4.66 -5.53 16.36
N THR A 17 5.69 -5.03 17.05
CA THR A 17 6.43 -3.84 16.63
C THR A 17 7.88 -4.22 16.37
N PHE A 18 8.36 -3.85 15.19
CA PHE A 18 9.74 -4.05 14.75
C PHE A 18 10.40 -2.70 14.52
N THR A 19 11.69 -2.62 14.79
CA THR A 19 12.49 -1.39 14.57
C THR A 19 13.72 -1.74 13.74
N GLY A 20 13.98 -0.95 12.71
CA GLY A 20 15.13 -1.11 11.81
C GLY A 20 14.70 -1.47 10.39
N SER A 21 15.66 -1.94 9.59
CA SER A 21 15.43 -2.31 8.19
C SER A 21 14.94 -3.74 8.08
N ALA A 22 13.78 -3.93 7.50
CA ALA A 22 13.22 -5.25 7.22
C ALA A 22 13.64 -5.74 5.83
N GLY A 23 13.82 -7.04 5.70
CA GLY A 23 14.15 -7.69 4.44
C GLY A 23 12.96 -7.80 3.48
N GLN A 24 13.12 -8.65 2.46
CA GLN A 24 12.09 -8.91 1.47
C GLN A 24 10.88 -9.62 2.08
N SER A 25 9.70 -9.31 1.53
CA SER A 25 8.42 -9.96 1.91
C SER A 25 8.05 -9.81 3.39
N PHE A 26 8.55 -8.76 4.04
CA PHE A 26 8.14 -8.48 5.41
C PHE A 26 6.62 -8.25 5.49
N GLY A 27 5.98 -8.86 6.47
CA GLY A 27 4.54 -8.76 6.65
C GLY A 27 3.72 -9.45 5.56
N ALA A 28 4.28 -10.43 4.84
CA ALA A 28 3.53 -11.18 3.85
C ALA A 28 2.39 -11.99 4.49
N PHE A 29 1.20 -11.97 3.85
CA PHE A 29 0.02 -12.76 4.22
C PHE A 29 -0.50 -12.53 5.65
N VAL A 30 -0.36 -11.33 6.19
CA VAL A 30 -0.82 -10.99 7.54
C VAL A 30 -2.33 -11.19 7.65
N PRO A 31 -2.79 -12.10 8.51
CA PRO A 31 -4.21 -12.44 8.62
C PRO A 31 -4.94 -11.49 9.58
N ARG A 32 -6.26 -11.53 9.54
CA ARG A 32 -7.14 -10.80 10.45
C ARG A 32 -6.80 -11.08 11.91
N GLY A 33 -6.79 -10.03 12.72
CA GLY A 33 -6.46 -10.07 14.15
C GLY A 33 -5.00 -9.82 14.47
N MET A 34 -4.16 -9.67 13.44
CA MET A 34 -2.75 -9.33 13.59
C MET A 34 -2.47 -7.91 13.10
N THR A 35 -1.77 -7.13 13.92
CA THR A 35 -1.24 -5.81 13.56
C THR A 35 0.28 -5.85 13.62
N ILE A 36 0.93 -5.49 12.52
CA ILE A 36 2.39 -5.36 12.43
C ILE A 36 2.73 -3.88 12.25
N VAL A 37 3.64 -3.39 13.09
CA VAL A 37 4.20 -2.04 13.00
C VAL A 37 5.70 -2.15 12.71
N LEU A 38 6.16 -1.50 11.66
CA LEU A 38 7.57 -1.34 11.33
C LEU A 38 7.98 0.12 11.53
N VAL A 39 8.86 0.37 12.48
CA VAL A 39 9.53 1.65 12.66
C VAL A 39 10.85 1.59 11.92
N GLY A 40 10.87 1.98 10.66
CA GLY A 40 12.01 1.80 9.78
C GLY A 40 11.61 1.73 8.31
N ASP A 41 12.32 0.90 7.58
CA ASP A 41 12.12 0.66 6.15
C ASP A 41 12.06 -0.83 5.82
N ALA A 42 11.60 -1.18 4.63
CA ALA A 42 11.53 -2.55 4.16
C ALA A 42 11.91 -2.67 2.69
N ASN A 43 12.40 -3.85 2.32
CA ASN A 43 12.70 -4.22 0.95
C ASN A 43 11.44 -4.60 0.17
N ASP A 44 11.61 -5.25 -0.99
CA ASP A 44 10.54 -5.61 -1.91
C ASP A 44 9.50 -6.57 -1.31
N GLY A 45 8.28 -6.51 -1.81
CA GLY A 45 7.19 -7.41 -1.41
C GLY A 45 6.62 -7.15 -0.02
N PHE A 46 6.83 -5.96 0.53
CA PHE A 46 6.23 -5.55 1.80
C PHE A 46 4.72 -5.74 1.78
N GLY A 47 4.18 -6.46 2.75
CA GLY A 47 2.73 -6.69 2.88
C GLY A 47 2.08 -7.47 1.74
N LYS A 48 2.84 -8.15 0.86
CA LYS A 48 2.27 -8.94 -0.23
C LYS A 48 1.24 -9.93 0.30
N GLY A 49 0.10 -10.07 -0.39
CA GLY A 49 -0.96 -10.99 -0.01
C GLY A 49 -1.60 -10.66 1.34
N LEU A 50 -1.58 -9.41 1.80
CA LEU A 50 -2.27 -8.97 3.02
C LEU A 50 -3.69 -9.54 3.05
N SER A 51 -4.05 -10.23 4.13
CA SER A 51 -5.25 -11.07 4.22
C SER A 51 -6.10 -10.76 5.46
N GLY A 52 -6.44 -9.49 5.64
CA GLY A 52 -7.34 -9.02 6.69
C GLY A 52 -6.69 -8.44 7.95
N GLY A 53 -5.36 -8.48 8.03
CA GLY A 53 -4.63 -7.83 9.11
C GLY A 53 -4.35 -6.36 8.86
N LYS A 54 -3.54 -5.77 9.74
CA LYS A 54 -3.12 -4.38 9.65
C LYS A 54 -1.60 -4.28 9.57
N ILE A 55 -1.08 -3.46 8.66
CA ILE A 55 0.35 -3.20 8.52
C ILE A 55 0.59 -1.69 8.52
N ILE A 56 1.56 -1.25 9.32
CA ILE A 56 1.95 0.15 9.43
C ILE A 56 3.47 0.24 9.28
N ALA A 57 3.95 1.12 8.40
CA ALA A 57 5.37 1.41 8.25
C ALA A 57 5.61 2.92 8.27
N TYR A 58 6.61 3.35 9.04
CA TYR A 58 7.02 4.74 9.09
C TYR A 58 8.48 4.85 9.55
N PRO A 59 9.22 5.88 9.09
CA PRO A 59 10.60 6.10 9.54
C PRO A 59 10.65 6.49 11.03
N PRO A 60 11.75 6.20 11.73
CA PRO A 60 11.95 6.65 13.10
C PRO A 60 11.76 8.17 13.23
N ARG A 61 11.28 8.63 14.39
CA ARG A 61 11.13 10.08 14.66
C ARG A 61 12.46 10.84 14.63
N SER A 62 13.56 10.15 14.84
CA SER A 62 14.92 10.70 14.74
C SER A 62 15.43 10.89 13.31
N SER A 63 14.69 10.44 12.31
CA SER A 63 15.06 10.61 10.90
C SER A 63 15.10 12.09 10.53
N THR A 64 16.15 12.50 9.83
CA THR A 64 16.36 13.90 9.41
C THR A 64 15.81 14.21 8.01
N PHE A 65 15.30 13.20 7.31
CA PHE A 65 14.71 13.33 5.97
C PHE A 65 13.18 13.45 6.04
N ARG A 66 12.60 13.99 4.99
CA ARG A 66 11.13 14.03 4.81
C ARG A 66 10.67 12.69 4.24
N SER A 67 9.68 12.08 4.88
CA SER A 67 9.18 10.76 4.49
C SER A 67 8.59 10.74 3.09
N GLU A 68 7.87 11.79 2.72
CA GLU A 68 7.23 11.94 1.42
C GLU A 68 8.20 12.04 0.23
N ASP A 69 9.49 12.29 0.48
CA ASP A 69 10.54 12.37 -0.53
C ASP A 69 11.41 11.10 -0.60
N ASN A 70 11.17 10.11 0.27
CA ASN A 70 12.03 8.95 0.42
C ASN A 70 11.27 7.62 0.35
N ILE A 71 11.87 6.64 -0.33
CA ILE A 71 11.32 5.30 -0.40
C ILE A 71 11.49 4.62 0.96
N ILE A 72 10.37 4.23 1.57
CA ILE A 72 10.30 3.53 2.87
C ILE A 72 9.99 2.04 2.67
N VAL A 73 9.26 1.69 1.62
CA VAL A 73 9.04 0.29 1.25
C VAL A 73 9.40 0.08 -0.20
N GLY A 74 10.04 -1.03 -0.52
CA GLY A 74 10.53 -1.34 -1.85
C GLY A 74 9.42 -1.61 -2.88
N ASN A 75 9.79 -2.30 -3.96
CA ASN A 75 8.88 -2.60 -5.07
C ASN A 75 7.85 -3.67 -4.69
N VAL A 76 6.78 -3.76 -5.48
CA VAL A 76 5.70 -4.75 -5.37
C VAL A 76 5.08 -4.86 -3.96
N ALA A 77 5.07 -3.75 -3.22
CA ALA A 77 4.39 -3.70 -1.93
C ALA A 77 2.88 -3.92 -2.10
N PHE A 78 2.29 -4.71 -1.20
CA PHE A 78 0.87 -5.11 -1.20
C PHE A 78 0.40 -5.82 -2.46
N TYR A 79 1.31 -6.43 -3.22
CA TYR A 79 0.95 -7.26 -4.37
C TYR A 79 -0.05 -8.36 -3.97
N GLY A 80 -1.16 -8.45 -4.68
CA GLY A 80 -2.17 -9.49 -4.46
C GLY A 80 -2.85 -9.42 -3.08
N ALA A 81 -2.86 -8.26 -2.42
CA ALA A 81 -3.57 -8.06 -1.17
C ALA A 81 -5.08 -8.29 -1.38
N THR A 82 -5.72 -9.04 -0.48
CA THR A 82 -7.14 -9.43 -0.61
C THR A 82 -8.05 -8.71 0.38
N SER A 83 -7.52 -8.26 1.51
CA SER A 83 -8.27 -7.53 2.54
C SER A 83 -7.31 -7.00 3.61
N GLY A 84 -7.82 -6.12 4.48
CA GLY A 84 -7.05 -5.53 5.58
C GLY A 84 -6.70 -4.08 5.32
N ASP A 85 -5.97 -3.50 6.27
CA ASP A 85 -5.62 -2.08 6.25
C ASP A 85 -4.10 -1.90 6.28
N ALA A 86 -3.60 -0.96 5.50
CA ALA A 86 -2.18 -0.65 5.48
C ALA A 86 -1.92 0.85 5.43
N TYR A 87 -0.89 1.29 6.16
CA TYR A 87 -0.49 2.69 6.25
C TYR A 87 1.01 2.80 6.10
N VAL A 88 1.46 3.50 5.07
CA VAL A 88 2.87 3.73 4.80
C VAL A 88 3.14 5.24 4.82
N ARG A 89 3.88 5.70 5.81
CA ARG A 89 4.39 7.05 5.84
C ARG A 89 5.71 7.09 5.10
N GLY A 90 5.67 7.57 3.88
CA GLY A 90 6.77 7.61 2.93
C GLY A 90 6.35 7.09 1.57
N VAL A 91 7.31 6.97 0.67
CA VAL A 91 7.12 6.53 -0.71
C VAL A 91 7.27 5.01 -0.80
N ALA A 92 6.43 4.38 -1.58
CA ALA A 92 6.60 3.00 -2.02
C ALA A 92 7.29 2.97 -3.40
N GLY A 93 8.05 1.92 -3.66
CA GLY A 93 8.67 1.68 -4.96
C GLY A 93 7.65 1.42 -6.08
N GLU A 94 8.10 0.78 -7.15
CA GLU A 94 7.27 0.46 -8.31
C GLU A 94 6.27 -0.65 -7.99
N ARG A 95 5.20 -0.74 -8.80
CA ARG A 95 4.19 -1.81 -8.78
C ARG A 95 3.48 -1.95 -7.42
N PHE A 96 3.20 -0.81 -6.81
CA PHE A 96 2.44 -0.76 -5.56
C PHE A 96 1.00 -1.20 -5.75
N CYS A 97 0.47 -2.05 -4.86
CA CYS A 97 -0.91 -2.56 -4.88
C CYS A 97 -1.33 -3.26 -6.19
N VAL A 98 -0.38 -3.80 -6.96
CA VAL A 98 -0.71 -4.59 -8.14
C VAL A 98 -1.59 -5.78 -7.75
N ARG A 99 -2.69 -5.98 -8.48
CA ARG A 99 -3.71 -7.01 -8.21
C ARG A 99 -4.32 -6.95 -6.80
N ASN A 100 -4.36 -5.77 -6.18
CA ASN A 100 -5.15 -5.59 -4.96
C ASN A 100 -6.63 -5.86 -5.26
N SER A 101 -7.27 -6.70 -4.47
CA SER A 101 -8.67 -7.09 -4.65
C SER A 101 -9.60 -6.70 -3.49
N GLY A 102 -9.06 -6.10 -2.42
CA GLY A 102 -9.93 -5.73 -1.30
C GLY A 102 -9.25 -5.02 -0.12
N ALA A 103 -7.94 -4.87 -0.12
CA ALA A 103 -7.25 -4.13 0.94
C ALA A 103 -7.42 -2.61 0.81
N HIS A 104 -7.40 -1.92 1.95
CA HIS A 104 -7.38 -0.47 2.05
C HIS A 104 -5.97 -0.01 2.38
N VAL A 105 -5.38 0.81 1.54
CA VAL A 105 -3.97 1.19 1.67
C VAL A 105 -3.79 2.69 1.52
N VAL A 106 -3.04 3.30 2.43
CA VAL A 106 -2.66 4.72 2.38
C VAL A 106 -1.14 4.84 2.28
N VAL A 107 -0.65 5.69 1.37
CA VAL A 107 0.78 5.91 1.13
C VAL A 107 1.05 7.37 0.76
N GLU A 108 2.24 7.90 1.05
CA GLU A 108 2.60 9.29 0.71
C GLU A 108 3.06 9.47 -0.75
N GLY A 109 3.44 8.40 -1.43
CA GLY A 109 3.81 8.43 -2.85
C GLY A 109 4.10 7.03 -3.38
N VAL A 110 4.10 6.86 -4.70
CA VAL A 110 4.37 5.58 -5.36
C VAL A 110 5.19 5.75 -6.63
N GLY A 111 5.98 4.74 -6.96
CA GLY A 111 6.71 4.64 -8.23
C GLY A 111 5.80 4.31 -9.42
N ASP A 112 6.42 3.86 -10.50
CA ASP A 112 5.73 3.47 -11.74
C ASP A 112 4.82 2.26 -11.51
N HIS A 113 3.76 2.12 -12.32
CA HIS A 113 2.87 0.96 -12.36
C HIS A 113 2.04 0.72 -11.07
N GLY A 114 1.73 1.77 -10.32
CA GLY A 114 0.85 1.66 -9.14
C GLY A 114 -0.56 1.22 -9.53
N CYS A 115 -1.18 0.37 -8.70
CA CYS A 115 -2.55 -0.14 -8.86
C CYS A 115 -2.83 -0.88 -10.19
N GLU A 116 -1.79 -1.39 -10.87
CA GLU A 116 -1.99 -2.21 -12.07
C GLU A 116 -2.84 -3.45 -11.75
N TYR A 117 -3.81 -3.75 -12.63
CA TYR A 117 -4.71 -4.90 -12.50
C TYR A 117 -5.44 -4.99 -11.15
N MET A 118 -5.62 -3.86 -10.46
CA MET A 118 -6.42 -3.80 -9.25
C MET A 118 -7.88 -4.13 -9.58
N THR A 119 -8.51 -4.96 -8.77
CA THR A 119 -9.88 -5.44 -8.97
C THR A 119 -10.83 -5.08 -7.83
N GLY A 120 -10.32 -4.52 -6.74
CA GLY A 120 -11.12 -4.13 -5.57
C GLY A 120 -10.28 -3.42 -4.51
N GLY A 121 -10.93 -3.01 -3.42
CA GLY A 121 -10.28 -2.28 -2.33
C GLY A 121 -10.21 -0.77 -2.57
N ARG A 122 -9.44 -0.10 -1.71
CA ARG A 122 -9.24 1.35 -1.80
C ARG A 122 -7.75 1.68 -1.61
N VAL A 123 -7.24 2.54 -2.46
CA VAL A 123 -5.86 3.05 -2.35
C VAL A 123 -5.91 4.57 -2.27
N ILE A 124 -5.17 5.15 -1.32
CA ILE A 124 -5.05 6.60 -1.17
C ILE A 124 -3.56 6.94 -1.31
N VAL A 125 -3.23 7.73 -2.33
CA VAL A 125 -1.88 8.26 -2.57
C VAL A 125 -1.90 9.75 -2.25
N LEU A 126 -1.17 10.16 -1.21
CA LEU A 126 -1.16 11.53 -0.69
C LEU A 126 -0.13 12.44 -1.41
N GLY A 127 0.44 11.98 -2.50
CA GLY A 127 1.45 12.69 -3.26
C GLY A 127 1.70 12.09 -4.64
N ARG A 128 2.96 12.07 -5.05
CA ARG A 128 3.34 11.73 -6.43
C ARG A 128 3.06 10.27 -6.79
N THR A 129 2.66 10.07 -8.04
CA THR A 129 2.64 8.76 -8.70
C THR A 129 3.69 8.71 -9.80
N GLY A 130 4.15 7.50 -10.11
CA GLY A 130 4.91 7.25 -11.34
C GLY A 130 4.00 7.10 -12.57
N ARG A 131 4.57 6.60 -13.67
CA ARG A 131 3.89 6.36 -14.96
C ARG A 131 3.02 5.10 -14.90
N ASN A 132 2.11 4.99 -15.87
CA ASN A 132 1.22 3.83 -16.04
C ASN A 132 0.41 3.46 -14.78
N PHE A 133 0.07 4.46 -13.97
CA PHE A 133 -0.79 4.23 -12.82
C PHE A 133 -2.15 3.69 -13.29
N ALA A 134 -2.69 2.70 -12.59
CA ALA A 134 -3.96 2.03 -12.85
C ALA A 134 -4.05 1.29 -14.19
N ALA A 135 -2.95 0.95 -14.84
CA ALA A 135 -2.98 0.13 -16.07
C ALA A 135 -3.68 -1.20 -15.83
N GLY A 136 -4.70 -1.52 -16.64
CA GLY A 136 -5.49 -2.74 -16.51
C GLY A 136 -6.35 -2.83 -15.24
N MET A 137 -6.50 -1.74 -14.49
CA MET A 137 -7.39 -1.70 -13.32
C MET A 137 -8.85 -1.88 -13.78
N SER A 138 -9.57 -2.80 -13.15
CA SER A 138 -10.95 -3.16 -13.51
C SER A 138 -11.94 -3.04 -12.35
N GLY A 139 -11.47 -2.64 -11.16
CA GLY A 139 -12.34 -2.45 -10.00
C GLY A 139 -11.59 -1.86 -8.81
N GLY A 140 -12.34 -1.47 -7.79
CA GLY A 140 -11.81 -0.71 -6.66
C GLY A 140 -11.73 0.79 -6.95
N ILE A 141 -11.21 1.55 -5.99
CA ILE A 141 -11.08 3.00 -6.10
C ILE A 141 -9.67 3.41 -5.68
N ALA A 142 -9.02 4.26 -6.47
CA ALA A 142 -7.78 4.91 -6.12
C ALA A 142 -7.98 6.42 -6.02
N TYR A 143 -7.67 6.99 -4.86
CA TYR A 143 -7.66 8.44 -4.64
C TYR A 143 -6.22 8.94 -4.74
N VAL A 144 -5.99 10.00 -5.50
CA VAL A 144 -4.66 10.59 -5.68
C VAL A 144 -4.72 12.09 -5.39
N LEU A 145 -3.89 12.54 -4.46
CA LEU A 145 -3.71 13.97 -4.20
C LEU A 145 -2.72 14.55 -5.23
N ASP A 146 -3.26 15.11 -6.30
CA ASP A 146 -2.48 15.65 -7.43
C ASP A 146 -2.19 17.15 -7.26
N ARG A 147 -1.23 17.48 -6.40
CA ARG A 147 -0.82 18.88 -6.16
C ARG A 147 -0.11 19.52 -7.36
N GLU A 148 0.44 18.72 -8.26
CA GLU A 148 1.24 19.16 -9.40
C GLU A 148 0.43 19.22 -10.69
N GLU A 149 -0.82 18.79 -10.67
CA GLU A 149 -1.71 18.67 -11.86
C GLU A 149 -1.11 17.80 -12.98
N MET A 150 -0.33 16.78 -12.58
CA MET A 150 0.41 15.90 -13.48
C MET A 150 -0.19 14.50 -13.57
N PHE A 151 -1.14 14.15 -12.70
CA PHE A 151 -1.66 12.79 -12.57
C PHE A 151 -2.32 12.28 -13.86
N VAL A 152 -3.06 13.14 -14.56
CA VAL A 152 -3.70 12.80 -15.84
C VAL A 152 -2.71 12.24 -16.86
N ARG A 153 -1.48 12.74 -16.87
CA ARG A 153 -0.42 12.29 -17.79
C ARG A 153 0.27 11.00 -17.32
N ARG A 154 0.14 10.65 -16.05
CA ARG A 154 0.76 9.48 -15.42
C ARG A 154 -0.20 8.30 -15.32
N CYS A 155 -1.50 8.56 -15.36
CA CYS A 155 -2.55 7.54 -15.29
C CYS A 155 -2.78 6.89 -16.66
N ASN A 156 -2.89 5.57 -16.67
CA ASN A 156 -3.34 4.83 -17.85
C ASN A 156 -4.87 4.79 -17.87
N ARG A 157 -5.46 5.54 -18.79
CA ARG A 157 -6.91 5.76 -18.85
C ARG A 157 -7.67 4.78 -19.74
N GLU A 158 -7.05 3.70 -20.19
CA GLU A 158 -7.72 2.74 -21.09
C GLU A 158 -8.92 2.05 -20.43
N MET A 159 -8.87 1.82 -19.12
CA MET A 159 -9.88 1.07 -18.37
C MET A 159 -10.42 1.79 -17.14
N VAL A 160 -10.02 3.04 -16.91
CA VAL A 160 -10.43 3.83 -15.73
C VAL A 160 -10.90 5.22 -16.12
N ASP A 161 -11.88 5.71 -15.38
CA ASP A 161 -12.31 7.10 -15.43
C ASP A 161 -11.67 7.90 -14.30
N LEU A 162 -11.36 9.16 -14.58
CA LEU A 162 -10.87 10.10 -13.58
C LEU A 162 -11.99 11.08 -13.22
N GLU A 163 -12.34 11.09 -11.95
CA GLU A 163 -13.34 11.99 -11.40
C GLU A 163 -12.68 12.93 -10.38
N PRO A 164 -12.82 14.25 -10.50
CA PRO A 164 -12.36 15.16 -9.46
C PRO A 164 -13.21 14.97 -8.21
N LEU A 165 -12.57 14.95 -7.03
CA LEU A 165 -13.29 15.10 -5.77
C LEU A 165 -13.65 16.59 -5.63
N ILE A 166 -14.92 16.89 -5.75
CA ILE A 166 -15.48 18.23 -5.57
C ILE A 166 -16.14 18.24 -4.18
N ASP A 167 -15.83 19.26 -3.37
CA ASP A 167 -16.50 19.53 -2.08
C ASP A 167 -17.95 19.98 -2.30
#